data_d0e2ca6949fef7ae75839d1b0cb39ad2
#
_entry.id   d0e2ca6949fef7ae75839d1b0cb39ad2
#
_cell.length_a   1.000
_cell.length_b   1.000
_cell.length_c   1.000
_cell.angle_alpha   90.00
_cell.angle_beta   90.00
_cell.angle_gamma   90.00
#
_symmetry.space_group_name_H-M   'P 1'
#
loop_
_entity.id
_entity.type
_entity.pdbx_description
1 polymer ?
#
loop_
_entity_poly.entity_id
_entity_poly.type
_entity_poly.pdbx_seq_one_letter_code
_entity_poly.pdbx_strand_id
1 'polypeptide(L)'
;KVDEPDDDTACLMLRGLKSRYAEHHNVHITDDAVRAAVTLSRRYLTGRQLPDKAVDLLDTAAARVRMSLDTVPEQIVRLKAQLTALELEEQALLEDIAAGCTGHGDRLSVIEQQRNTLEATLQQQESRFSAEKEIAQQLMASRQDISQQAEISDLQQQLEQAQQGDVLVQVDVDTRTVANVIADWTGVPLSSLMKDEQTELLTLENEIGKRVVGQDVALVAIAQRLRAAKTGLTSENGPQGVFLLVGPSGVGKTETALALADVRSE
;
A
#
# COMPACT_ATOMS: atom_id res chain seq x y z
N LYS A 1 13.59 -14.64 -32.27
CA LYS A 1 13.04 -13.58 -31.45
C LYS A 1 12.41 -14.21 -30.21
N VAL A 2 12.74 -13.74 -29.04
CA VAL A 2 12.11 -14.16 -27.79
C VAL A 2 11.15 -13.03 -27.42
N ASP A 3 9.87 -13.34 -27.35
CA ASP A 3 8.84 -12.36 -26.99
C ASP A 3 8.62 -12.33 -25.47
N GLU A 4 8.10 -11.24 -24.95
CA GLU A 4 7.76 -11.10 -23.54
C GLU A 4 6.66 -12.14 -23.18
N PRO A 5 6.80 -12.90 -22.06
CA PRO A 5 5.79 -13.87 -21.66
C PRO A 5 4.48 -13.18 -21.25
N ASP A 6 3.38 -13.91 -21.37
CA ASP A 6 2.09 -13.51 -20.79
C ASP A 6 2.11 -13.59 -19.25
N ASP A 7 1.07 -13.09 -18.59
CA ASP A 7 1.01 -13.03 -17.13
C ASP A 7 1.03 -14.40 -16.48
N ASP A 8 0.36 -15.39 -17.06
CA ASP A 8 0.29 -16.75 -16.52
C ASP A 8 1.65 -17.43 -16.58
N THR A 9 2.34 -17.30 -17.73
CA THR A 9 3.71 -17.82 -17.91
C THR A 9 4.70 -17.12 -16.99
N ALA A 10 4.60 -15.79 -16.85
CA ALA A 10 5.44 -15.02 -15.94
C ALA A 10 5.20 -15.42 -14.47
N CYS A 11 3.95 -15.59 -14.05
CA CYS A 11 3.61 -16.11 -12.72
C CYS A 11 4.20 -17.50 -12.47
N LEU A 12 4.13 -18.39 -13.47
CA LEU A 12 4.72 -19.73 -13.37
C LEU A 12 6.24 -19.65 -13.17
N MET A 13 6.93 -18.80 -13.92
CA MET A 13 8.38 -18.57 -13.78
C MET A 13 8.73 -18.03 -12.39
N LEU A 14 7.98 -17.04 -11.89
CA LEU A 14 8.22 -16.47 -10.56
C LEU A 14 7.94 -17.48 -9.44
N ARG A 15 6.90 -18.32 -9.57
CA ARG A 15 6.65 -19.43 -8.62
C ARG A 15 7.81 -20.39 -8.53
N GLY A 16 8.49 -20.67 -9.63
CA GLY A 16 9.71 -21.49 -9.66
C GLY A 16 10.89 -20.85 -8.92
N LEU A 17 10.93 -19.52 -8.83
CA LEU A 17 11.98 -18.76 -8.13
C LEU A 17 11.60 -18.42 -6.68
N LYS A 18 10.33 -18.47 -6.33
CA LYS A 18 9.76 -18.04 -5.03
C LYS A 18 10.50 -18.65 -3.84
N SER A 19 10.73 -19.94 -3.83
CA SER A 19 11.39 -20.65 -2.73
C SER A 19 12.82 -20.15 -2.50
N ARG A 20 13.57 -19.87 -3.57
CA ARG A 20 14.95 -19.37 -3.47
C ARG A 20 15.00 -17.97 -2.85
N TYR A 21 14.08 -17.06 -3.23
CA TYR A 21 14.01 -15.73 -2.64
C TYR A 21 13.51 -15.77 -1.19
N ALA A 22 12.52 -16.62 -0.91
CA ALA A 22 12.00 -16.85 0.43
C ALA A 22 13.13 -17.33 1.39
N GLU A 23 13.93 -18.30 0.97
CA GLU A 23 15.08 -18.80 1.72
C GLU A 23 16.19 -17.73 1.85
N HIS A 24 16.53 -17.04 0.75
CA HIS A 24 17.60 -16.04 0.74
C HIS A 24 17.33 -14.89 1.73
N HIS A 25 16.10 -14.37 1.73
CA HIS A 25 15.69 -13.28 2.62
C HIS A 25 15.14 -13.77 3.97
N ASN A 26 14.96 -15.07 4.14
CA ASN A 26 14.30 -15.69 5.30
C ASN A 26 12.94 -15.06 5.60
N VAL A 27 12.08 -14.95 4.57
CA VAL A 27 10.72 -14.41 4.64
C VAL A 27 9.75 -15.32 3.91
N HIS A 28 8.47 -15.27 4.27
CA HIS A 28 7.44 -15.96 3.52
C HIS A 28 6.91 -15.05 2.40
N ILE A 29 6.75 -15.61 1.19
CA ILE A 29 6.19 -14.91 0.04
C ILE A 29 4.86 -15.55 -0.30
N THR A 30 3.78 -14.79 -0.36
CA THR A 30 2.44 -15.31 -0.71
C THR A 30 2.31 -15.52 -2.22
N ASP A 31 1.36 -16.34 -2.67
CA ASP A 31 1.07 -16.48 -4.11
C ASP A 31 0.45 -15.21 -4.69
N ASP A 32 -0.33 -14.50 -3.86
CA ASP A 32 -0.92 -13.21 -4.25
C ASP A 32 0.15 -12.14 -4.49
N ALA A 33 1.26 -12.16 -3.73
CA ALA A 33 2.40 -11.28 -3.99
C ALA A 33 3.06 -11.59 -5.35
N VAL A 34 3.18 -12.86 -5.72
CA VAL A 34 3.71 -13.25 -7.03
C VAL A 34 2.83 -12.74 -8.16
N ARG A 35 1.51 -12.90 -8.05
CA ARG A 35 0.55 -12.37 -9.02
C ARG A 35 0.61 -10.85 -9.09
N ALA A 36 0.61 -10.18 -7.94
CA ALA A 36 0.72 -8.74 -7.85
C ALA A 36 2.02 -8.22 -8.48
N ALA A 37 3.16 -8.90 -8.26
CA ALA A 37 4.43 -8.52 -8.85
C ALA A 37 4.39 -8.55 -10.38
N VAL A 38 3.75 -9.55 -11.00
CA VAL A 38 3.58 -9.62 -12.45
C VAL A 38 2.62 -8.54 -12.94
N THR A 39 1.42 -8.47 -12.39
CA THR A 39 0.35 -7.57 -12.86
C THR A 39 0.74 -6.10 -12.70
N LEU A 40 1.20 -5.71 -11.50
CA LEU A 40 1.58 -4.33 -11.21
C LEU A 40 2.84 -3.91 -11.95
N SER A 41 3.85 -4.79 -12.10
CA SER A 41 5.04 -4.46 -12.88
C SER A 41 4.73 -4.29 -14.37
N ARG A 42 3.84 -5.10 -14.94
CA ARG A 42 3.38 -4.94 -16.33
C ARG A 42 2.71 -3.58 -16.54
N ARG A 43 1.85 -3.18 -15.60
CA ARG A 43 1.03 -1.97 -15.71
C ARG A 43 1.83 -0.68 -15.46
N TYR A 44 2.70 -0.68 -14.46
CA TYR A 44 3.33 0.55 -13.97
C TYR A 44 4.83 0.67 -14.27
N LEU A 45 5.52 -0.42 -14.58
CA LEU A 45 6.96 -0.40 -14.89
C LEU A 45 7.18 -0.53 -16.40
N THR A 46 7.41 0.60 -17.09
CA THR A 46 7.52 0.68 -18.57
C THR A 46 8.95 0.54 -19.03
N GLY A 47 9.96 0.41 -18.42
CA GLY A 47 11.37 0.39 -18.90
C GLY A 47 11.99 -0.97 -19.08
N ARG A 48 11.34 -2.04 -18.57
CA ARG A 48 11.86 -3.41 -18.56
C ARG A 48 10.77 -4.39 -18.99
N GLN A 49 11.17 -5.60 -19.36
CA GLN A 49 10.23 -6.65 -19.76
C GLN A 49 10.07 -7.71 -18.68
N LEU A 50 8.94 -8.44 -18.72
CA LEU A 50 8.74 -9.62 -17.90
C LEU A 50 9.68 -10.76 -18.42
N PRO A 51 10.18 -11.63 -17.51
CA PRO A 51 9.89 -11.68 -16.07
C PRO A 51 10.77 -10.77 -15.21
N ASP A 52 11.85 -10.16 -15.75
CA ASP A 52 12.89 -9.45 -14.97
C ASP A 52 12.32 -8.37 -14.05
N LYS A 53 11.42 -7.51 -14.55
CA LYS A 53 10.83 -6.45 -13.73
C LYS A 53 10.01 -6.96 -12.55
N ALA A 54 9.33 -8.09 -12.71
CA ALA A 54 8.57 -8.71 -11.63
C ALA A 54 9.46 -9.44 -10.63
N VAL A 55 10.58 -10.01 -11.09
CA VAL A 55 11.60 -10.62 -10.24
C VAL A 55 12.28 -9.56 -9.37
N ASP A 56 12.75 -8.45 -9.95
CA ASP A 56 13.36 -7.35 -9.20
C ASP A 56 12.40 -6.76 -8.16
N LEU A 57 11.12 -6.65 -8.52
CA LEU A 57 10.08 -6.15 -7.64
C LEU A 57 9.86 -7.09 -6.44
N LEU A 58 9.80 -8.39 -6.69
CA LEU A 58 9.60 -9.40 -5.65
C LEU A 58 10.81 -9.50 -4.73
N ASP A 59 12.02 -9.44 -5.28
CA ASP A 59 13.27 -9.43 -4.52
C ASP A 59 13.36 -8.18 -3.60
N THR A 60 13.05 -7.01 -4.15
CA THR A 60 13.02 -5.77 -3.36
C THR A 60 11.97 -5.82 -2.25
N ALA A 61 10.77 -6.35 -2.54
CA ALA A 61 9.72 -6.52 -1.54
C ALA A 61 10.16 -7.48 -0.42
N ALA A 62 10.80 -8.60 -0.77
CA ALA A 62 11.33 -9.56 0.20
C ALA A 62 12.44 -8.95 1.07
N ALA A 63 13.36 -8.19 0.48
CA ALA A 63 14.40 -7.46 1.20
C ALA A 63 13.81 -6.44 2.18
N ARG A 64 12.75 -5.70 1.80
CA ARG A 64 12.07 -4.73 2.68
C ARG A 64 11.40 -5.42 3.87
N VAL A 65 10.70 -6.53 3.64
CA VAL A 65 10.10 -7.30 4.74
C VAL A 65 11.19 -7.77 5.70
N ARG A 66 12.29 -8.30 5.18
CA ARG A 66 13.42 -8.69 6.03
C ARG A 66 13.97 -7.53 6.86
N MET A 67 14.16 -6.38 6.23
CA MET A 67 14.64 -5.18 6.92
C MET A 67 13.66 -4.69 7.99
N SER A 68 12.34 -4.77 7.76
CA SER A 68 11.32 -4.32 8.71
C SER A 68 11.34 -5.08 10.02
N LEU A 69 11.81 -6.32 10.03
CA LEU A 69 11.97 -7.14 11.23
C LEU A 69 13.15 -6.68 12.11
N ASP A 70 14.17 -6.08 11.49
CA ASP A 70 15.41 -5.69 12.17
C ASP A 70 15.50 -4.18 12.44
N THR A 71 14.68 -3.37 11.78
CA THR A 71 14.71 -1.90 11.89
C THR A 71 13.56 -1.35 12.72
N VAL A 72 13.83 -0.23 13.40
CA VAL A 72 12.80 0.50 14.13
C VAL A 72 11.90 1.23 13.13
N PRO A 73 10.56 1.15 13.25
CA PRO A 73 9.64 1.85 12.35
C PRO A 73 9.89 3.36 12.28
N GLU A 74 9.72 3.93 11.08
CA GLU A 74 9.94 5.36 10.83
C GLU A 74 9.12 6.25 11.75
N GLN A 75 7.91 5.84 12.11
CA GLN A 75 7.03 6.57 13.04
C GLN A 75 7.69 6.77 14.40
N ILE A 76 8.32 5.73 14.95
CA ILE A 76 9.04 5.78 16.24
C ILE A 76 10.28 6.67 16.11
N VAL A 77 11.03 6.56 15.02
CA VAL A 77 12.21 7.41 14.77
C VAL A 77 11.80 8.88 14.68
N ARG A 78 10.70 9.18 14.01
CA ARG A 78 10.15 10.54 13.88
C ARG A 78 9.71 11.12 15.23
N LEU A 79 9.02 10.32 16.06
CA LEU A 79 8.62 10.76 17.41
C LEU A 79 9.84 11.06 18.29
N LYS A 80 10.88 10.23 18.25
CA LYS A 80 12.14 10.48 18.96
C LYS A 80 12.83 11.78 18.49
N ALA A 81 12.87 12.01 17.18
CA ALA A 81 13.44 13.24 16.64
C ALA A 81 12.67 14.50 17.08
N GLN A 82 11.33 14.41 17.14
CA GLN A 82 10.49 15.51 17.66
C GLN A 82 10.74 15.78 19.15
N LEU A 83 10.86 14.74 19.97
CA LEU A 83 11.21 14.88 21.38
C LEU A 83 12.58 15.55 21.55
N THR A 84 13.59 15.09 20.83
CA THR A 84 14.93 15.70 20.87
C THR A 84 14.90 17.18 20.45
N ALA A 85 14.09 17.53 19.45
CA ALA A 85 13.94 18.94 19.04
C ALA A 85 13.31 19.80 20.14
N LEU A 86 12.29 19.29 20.85
CA LEU A 86 11.69 20.00 21.98
C LEU A 86 12.64 20.12 23.17
N GLU A 87 13.45 19.12 23.47
CA GLU A 87 14.47 19.15 24.52
C GLU A 87 15.53 20.21 24.23
N LEU A 88 15.99 20.32 22.98
CA LEU A 88 16.95 21.36 22.57
C LEU A 88 16.34 22.75 22.67
N GLU A 89 15.06 22.93 22.28
CA GLU A 89 14.35 24.21 22.43
C GLU A 89 14.20 24.57 23.91
N GLU A 90 13.80 23.63 24.76
CA GLU A 90 13.68 23.81 26.21
C GLU A 90 15.00 24.29 26.82
N GLN A 91 16.09 23.60 26.48
CA GLN A 91 17.43 23.95 26.96
C GLN A 91 17.83 25.39 26.56
N ALA A 92 17.64 25.75 25.29
CA ALA A 92 17.95 27.08 24.79
C ALA A 92 17.17 28.19 25.55
N LEU A 93 15.85 27.94 25.79
CA LEU A 93 15.01 28.89 26.54
C LEU A 93 15.45 29.01 28.01
N LEU A 94 15.86 27.93 28.64
CA LEU A 94 16.40 27.94 30.00
C LEU A 94 17.73 28.69 30.09
N GLU A 95 18.60 28.58 29.09
CA GLU A 95 19.86 29.34 28.99
C GLU A 95 19.57 30.85 28.84
N ASP A 96 18.59 31.24 28.02
CA ASP A 96 18.15 32.62 27.87
C ASP A 96 17.60 33.21 29.20
N ILE A 97 16.80 32.45 29.93
CA ILE A 97 16.30 32.82 31.24
C ILE A 97 17.46 33.03 32.24
N ALA A 98 18.43 32.12 32.24
CA ALA A 98 19.61 32.24 33.08
C ALA A 98 20.49 33.44 32.72
N ALA A 99 20.46 33.88 31.45
CA ALA A 99 21.10 35.11 30.98
C ALA A 99 20.29 36.40 31.31
N GLY A 100 19.12 36.31 31.95
CA GLY A 100 18.26 37.42 32.35
C GLY A 100 17.16 37.80 31.36
N CYS A 101 16.92 37.01 30.30
CA CYS A 101 15.79 37.24 29.41
C CYS A 101 14.48 36.84 30.08
N THR A 102 13.42 37.65 29.87
CA THR A 102 12.08 37.38 30.41
C THR A 102 11.08 37.08 29.29
N GLY A 103 10.00 36.37 29.61
CA GLY A 103 8.90 36.14 28.66
C GLY A 103 8.83 34.71 28.07
N HIS A 104 9.67 33.79 28.50
CA HIS A 104 9.69 32.41 27.95
C HIS A 104 8.79 31.42 28.72
N GLY A 105 8.16 31.82 29.82
CA GLY A 105 7.36 30.92 30.69
C GLY A 105 6.20 30.24 29.99
N ASP A 106 5.46 30.98 29.16
CA ASP A 106 4.32 30.42 28.41
C ASP A 106 4.80 29.37 27.39
N ARG A 107 5.93 29.61 26.72
CA ARG A 107 6.49 28.67 25.77
C ARG A 107 7.00 27.40 26.45
N LEU A 108 7.64 27.50 27.59
CA LEU A 108 8.09 26.37 28.39
C LEU A 108 6.92 25.46 28.81
N SER A 109 5.80 26.05 29.23
CA SER A 109 4.61 25.28 29.62
C SER A 109 4.00 24.53 28.42
N VAL A 110 4.03 25.13 27.22
CA VAL A 110 3.59 24.49 25.98
C VAL A 110 4.54 23.32 25.59
N ILE A 111 5.85 23.55 25.71
CA ILE A 111 6.85 22.50 25.43
C ILE A 111 6.64 21.30 26.37
N GLU A 112 6.44 21.54 27.64
CA GLU A 112 6.20 20.50 28.64
C GLU A 112 4.95 19.65 28.28
N GLN A 113 3.84 20.30 27.91
CA GLN A 113 2.62 19.61 27.48
C GLN A 113 2.85 18.79 26.20
N GLN A 114 3.52 19.37 25.21
CA GLN A 114 3.84 18.69 23.97
C GLN A 114 4.74 17.47 24.21
N ARG A 115 5.78 17.62 25.04
CA ARG A 115 6.68 16.54 25.41
C ARG A 115 5.93 15.40 26.09
N ASN A 116 5.11 15.68 27.10
CA ASN A 116 4.33 14.65 27.81
C ASN A 116 3.40 13.88 26.85
N THR A 117 2.77 14.56 25.89
CA THR A 117 1.92 13.93 24.88
C THR A 117 2.73 13.04 23.92
N LEU A 118 3.88 13.53 23.45
CA LEU A 118 4.76 12.78 22.56
C LEU A 118 5.39 11.57 23.27
N GLU A 119 5.81 11.71 24.53
CA GLU A 119 6.36 10.62 25.34
C GLU A 119 5.32 9.51 25.54
N ALA A 120 4.07 9.85 25.87
CA ALA A 120 2.99 8.87 25.99
C ALA A 120 2.72 8.15 24.67
N THR A 121 2.71 8.90 23.55
CA THR A 121 2.53 8.33 22.20
C THR A 121 3.70 7.42 21.83
N LEU A 122 4.92 7.84 22.09
CA LEU A 122 6.13 7.05 21.84
C LEU A 122 6.11 5.75 22.63
N GLN A 123 5.81 5.79 23.90
CA GLN A 123 5.72 4.62 24.76
C GLN A 123 4.66 3.62 24.26
N GLN A 124 3.50 4.13 23.81
CA GLN A 124 2.47 3.29 23.21
C GLN A 124 2.95 2.62 21.93
N GLN A 125 3.61 3.36 21.04
CA GLN A 125 4.10 2.82 19.77
C GLN A 125 5.26 1.83 19.97
N GLU A 126 6.17 2.10 20.91
CA GLU A 126 7.25 1.17 21.26
C GLU A 126 6.72 -0.14 21.87
N SER A 127 5.70 -0.06 22.72
CA SER A 127 5.05 -1.25 23.29
C SER A 127 4.35 -2.08 22.22
N ARG A 128 3.65 -1.44 21.28
CA ARG A 128 3.03 -2.11 20.13
C ARG A 128 4.09 -2.78 19.25
N PHE A 129 5.13 -2.03 18.87
CA PHE A 129 6.21 -2.56 18.06
C PHE A 129 6.90 -3.78 18.70
N SER A 130 7.14 -3.72 20.02
CA SER A 130 7.74 -4.84 20.74
C SER A 130 6.82 -6.08 20.73
N ALA A 131 5.52 -5.89 20.94
CA ALA A 131 4.55 -6.99 20.91
C ALA A 131 4.40 -7.59 19.49
N GLU A 132 4.26 -6.78 18.46
CA GLU A 132 4.21 -7.25 17.08
C GLU A 132 5.49 -8.00 16.68
N LYS A 133 6.65 -7.48 17.07
CA LYS A 133 7.95 -8.12 16.81
C LYS A 133 8.09 -9.47 17.47
N GLU A 134 7.65 -9.62 18.71
CA GLU A 134 7.68 -10.89 19.44
C GLU A 134 6.79 -11.94 18.77
N ILE A 135 5.55 -11.59 18.43
CA ILE A 135 4.62 -12.47 17.72
C ILE A 135 5.19 -12.83 16.33
N ALA A 136 5.76 -11.87 15.62
CA ALA A 136 6.39 -12.08 14.32
C ALA A 136 7.55 -13.09 14.39
N GLN A 137 8.40 -12.97 15.39
CA GLN A 137 9.51 -13.90 15.62
C GLN A 137 9.02 -15.32 15.94
N GLN A 138 8.00 -15.46 16.80
CA GLN A 138 7.37 -16.74 17.10
C GLN A 138 6.74 -17.36 15.84
N LEU A 139 6.02 -16.59 15.05
CA LEU A 139 5.41 -17.05 13.80
C LEU A 139 6.47 -17.54 12.80
N MET A 140 7.58 -16.83 12.67
CA MET A 140 8.68 -17.25 11.79
C MET A 140 9.34 -18.54 12.28
N ALA A 141 9.51 -18.71 13.59
CA ALA A 141 10.07 -19.92 14.17
C ALA A 141 9.14 -21.13 13.96
N SER A 142 7.82 -20.96 14.23
CA SER A 142 6.83 -22.03 14.04
C SER A 142 6.64 -22.45 12.59
N ARG A 143 6.89 -21.56 11.62
CA ARG A 143 6.87 -21.89 10.17
C ARG A 143 8.01 -22.81 9.73
N GLN A 144 9.07 -22.92 10.50
CA GLN A 144 10.16 -23.85 10.19
C GLN A 144 9.81 -25.29 10.58
N ASP A 145 8.77 -25.50 11.42
CA ASP A 145 8.31 -26.82 11.83
C ASP A 145 6.90 -27.10 11.30
N ILE A 146 6.83 -27.96 10.28
CA ILE A 146 5.59 -28.31 9.55
C ILE A 146 4.51 -28.92 10.47
N SER A 147 4.88 -29.40 11.67
CA SER A 147 3.94 -30.02 12.61
C SER A 147 3.05 -29.01 13.36
N GLN A 148 3.33 -27.69 13.29
CA GLN A 148 2.71 -26.65 14.12
C GLN A 148 1.65 -25.80 13.39
N GLN A 149 0.93 -26.38 12.43
CA GLN A 149 -0.03 -25.63 11.60
C GLN A 149 -1.16 -24.93 12.38
N ALA A 150 -1.61 -25.51 13.48
CA ALA A 150 -2.62 -24.89 14.35
C ALA A 150 -2.06 -23.65 15.08
N GLU A 151 -0.82 -23.74 15.57
CA GLU A 151 -0.13 -22.64 16.25
C GLU A 151 0.17 -21.48 15.30
N ILE A 152 0.54 -21.77 14.04
CA ILE A 152 0.74 -20.77 12.99
C ILE A 152 -0.53 -19.96 12.76
N SER A 153 -1.70 -20.62 12.68
CA SER A 153 -2.99 -19.92 12.48
C SER A 153 -3.34 -19.01 13.66
N ASP A 154 -3.09 -19.48 14.89
CA ASP A 154 -3.34 -18.70 16.09
C ASP A 154 -2.40 -17.47 16.19
N LEU A 155 -1.12 -17.65 15.91
CA LEU A 155 -0.14 -16.56 15.88
C LEU A 155 -0.44 -15.53 14.78
N GLN A 156 -0.93 -15.96 13.61
CA GLN A 156 -1.38 -15.04 12.56
C GLN A 156 -2.56 -14.19 13.03
N GLN A 157 -3.55 -14.80 13.69
CA GLN A 157 -4.69 -14.07 14.22
C GLN A 157 -4.28 -13.11 15.35
N GLN A 158 -3.37 -13.50 16.21
CA GLN A 158 -2.81 -12.62 17.24
C GLN A 158 -2.06 -11.43 16.63
N LEU A 159 -1.28 -11.65 15.56
CA LEU A 159 -0.57 -10.58 14.86
C LEU A 159 -1.55 -9.59 14.23
N GLU A 160 -2.58 -10.07 13.54
CA GLU A 160 -3.63 -9.22 12.95
C GLU A 160 -4.34 -8.38 14.02
N GLN A 161 -4.64 -8.97 15.17
CA GLN A 161 -5.25 -8.25 16.30
C GLN A 161 -4.31 -7.20 16.91
N ALA A 162 -3.02 -7.49 17.02
CA ALA A 162 -2.03 -6.54 17.52
C ALA A 162 -1.84 -5.35 16.56
N GLN A 163 -1.88 -5.59 15.27
CA GLN A 163 -1.70 -4.58 14.22
C GLN A 163 -2.88 -3.60 14.09
N GLN A 164 -4.11 -4.01 14.40
CA GLN A 164 -5.32 -3.16 14.37
C GLN A 164 -5.45 -2.28 13.10
N GLY A 165 -4.95 -2.78 11.96
CA GLY A 165 -4.96 -2.07 10.69
C GLY A 165 -3.75 -1.17 10.40
N ASP A 166 -2.93 -0.86 11.40
CA ASP A 166 -1.66 -0.11 11.24
C ASP A 166 -0.48 -1.03 11.52
N VAL A 167 0.16 -1.50 10.47
CA VAL A 167 1.20 -2.54 10.50
C VAL A 167 2.55 -1.91 10.79
N LEU A 168 3.15 -2.20 11.95
CA LEU A 168 4.50 -1.76 12.31
C LEU A 168 5.57 -2.79 11.89
N VAL A 169 5.23 -4.08 11.94
CA VAL A 169 6.12 -5.18 11.56
C VAL A 169 5.49 -6.00 10.45
N GLN A 170 6.14 -6.02 9.28
CA GLN A 170 5.74 -6.85 8.15
C GLN A 170 6.43 -8.22 8.26
N VAL A 171 5.68 -9.30 8.18
CA VAL A 171 6.21 -10.69 8.27
C VAL A 171 6.18 -11.39 6.92
N ASP A 172 5.18 -11.09 6.11
CA ASP A 172 4.95 -11.71 4.82
C ASP A 172 5.14 -10.72 3.68
N VAL A 173 5.68 -11.22 2.56
CA VAL A 173 5.60 -10.52 1.28
C VAL A 173 4.22 -10.78 0.71
N ASP A 174 3.37 -9.79 0.75
CA ASP A 174 1.99 -9.80 0.27
C ASP A 174 1.78 -8.80 -0.88
N THR A 175 0.57 -8.70 -1.39
CA THR A 175 0.19 -7.74 -2.43
C THR A 175 0.49 -6.29 -2.01
N ARG A 176 0.24 -5.95 -0.75
CA ARG A 176 0.46 -4.58 -0.22
C ARG A 176 1.94 -4.22 -0.19
N THR A 177 2.80 -5.16 0.22
CA THR A 177 4.25 -4.97 0.23
C THR A 177 4.79 -4.71 -1.18
N VAL A 178 4.33 -5.51 -2.15
CA VAL A 178 4.69 -5.34 -3.56
C VAL A 178 4.20 -3.99 -4.10
N ALA A 179 2.97 -3.61 -3.80
CA ALA A 179 2.40 -2.32 -4.20
C ALA A 179 3.15 -1.13 -3.58
N ASN A 180 3.59 -1.22 -2.32
CA ASN A 180 4.41 -0.20 -1.69
C ASN A 180 5.74 0.04 -2.42
N VAL A 181 6.40 -1.03 -2.89
CA VAL A 181 7.64 -0.89 -3.67
C VAL A 181 7.38 -0.13 -4.98
N ILE A 182 6.30 -0.46 -5.67
CA ILE A 182 5.91 0.24 -6.90
C ILE A 182 5.54 1.70 -6.61
N ALA A 183 4.78 1.98 -5.55
CA ALA A 183 4.45 3.33 -5.15
C ALA A 183 5.71 4.20 -4.99
N ASP A 184 6.74 3.67 -4.33
CA ASP A 184 8.00 4.37 -4.14
C ASP A 184 8.80 4.56 -5.45
N TRP A 185 8.78 3.57 -6.34
CA TRP A 185 9.52 3.66 -7.60
C TRP A 185 8.86 4.57 -8.63
N THR A 186 7.52 4.63 -8.63
CA THR A 186 6.75 5.33 -9.67
C THR A 186 6.12 6.64 -9.19
N GLY A 187 6.00 6.83 -7.87
CA GLY A 187 5.26 7.93 -7.27
C GLY A 187 3.73 7.78 -7.34
N VAL A 188 3.22 6.64 -7.82
CA VAL A 188 1.77 6.37 -7.85
C VAL A 188 1.28 6.09 -6.43
N PRO A 189 0.19 6.72 -5.96
CA PRO A 189 -0.33 6.49 -4.63
C PRO A 189 -0.71 5.02 -4.40
N LEU A 190 -0.38 4.49 -3.21
CA LEU A 190 -0.68 3.10 -2.83
C LEU A 190 -2.18 2.77 -2.96
N SER A 191 -3.05 3.72 -2.61
CA SER A 191 -4.50 3.57 -2.74
C SER A 191 -4.94 3.25 -4.16
N SER A 192 -4.30 3.85 -5.17
CA SER A 192 -4.59 3.59 -6.58
C SER A 192 -4.06 2.22 -7.03
N LEU A 193 -2.94 1.75 -6.46
CA LEU A 193 -2.37 0.44 -6.76
C LEU A 193 -3.15 -0.72 -6.14
N MET A 194 -3.79 -0.48 -4.99
CA MET A 194 -4.57 -1.48 -4.25
C MET A 194 -6.03 -1.53 -4.66
N LYS A 195 -6.49 -0.60 -5.48
CA LYS A 195 -7.86 -0.63 -6.01
C LYS A 195 -8.06 -1.87 -6.88
N ASP A 196 -9.05 -2.67 -6.54
CA ASP A 196 -9.48 -3.80 -7.37
C ASP A 196 -10.30 -3.26 -8.54
N GLU A 197 -9.73 -3.32 -9.74
CA GLU A 197 -10.39 -2.88 -10.97
C GLU A 197 -11.75 -3.57 -11.21
N GLN A 198 -11.92 -4.78 -10.71
CA GLN A 198 -13.21 -5.49 -10.84
C GLN A 198 -14.25 -4.86 -9.92
N THR A 199 -13.85 -4.51 -8.70
CA THR A 199 -14.74 -3.82 -7.75
C THR A 199 -15.09 -2.41 -8.24
N GLU A 200 -14.13 -1.66 -8.80
CA GLU A 200 -14.39 -0.35 -9.42
C GLU A 200 -15.39 -0.44 -10.58
N LEU A 201 -15.23 -1.44 -11.45
CA LEU A 201 -16.18 -1.64 -12.54
C LEU A 201 -17.57 -2.07 -12.08
N LEU A 202 -17.69 -2.74 -10.93
CA LEU A 202 -18.98 -3.08 -10.35
C LEU A 202 -19.69 -1.88 -9.73
N THR A 203 -18.94 -0.90 -9.24
CA THR A 203 -19.46 0.31 -8.61
C THR A 203 -19.51 1.52 -9.54
N LEU A 204 -19.04 1.38 -10.79
CA LEU A 204 -18.87 2.47 -11.75
C LEU A 204 -20.15 3.28 -11.98
N GLU A 205 -21.31 2.61 -12.11
CA GLU A 205 -22.59 3.29 -12.26
C GLU A 205 -22.91 4.19 -11.05
N ASN A 206 -22.64 3.69 -9.85
CA ASN A 206 -22.91 4.42 -8.62
C ASN A 206 -21.98 5.64 -8.48
N GLU A 207 -20.70 5.49 -8.83
CA GLU A 207 -19.74 6.60 -8.74
C GLU A 207 -20.06 7.71 -9.74
N ILE A 208 -20.32 7.36 -11.00
CA ILE A 208 -20.72 8.37 -12.00
C ILE A 208 -22.10 8.96 -11.64
N GLY A 209 -23.03 8.15 -11.13
CA GLY A 209 -24.38 8.56 -10.72
C GLY A 209 -24.40 9.60 -9.59
N LYS A 210 -23.33 9.68 -8.76
CA LYS A 210 -23.18 10.76 -7.76
C LYS A 210 -23.11 12.16 -8.40
N ARG A 211 -22.54 12.25 -9.61
CA ARG A 211 -22.36 13.51 -10.35
C ARG A 211 -23.41 13.72 -11.45
N VAL A 212 -23.88 12.64 -12.07
CA VAL A 212 -24.80 12.67 -13.22
C VAL A 212 -26.15 12.11 -12.80
N VAL A 213 -27.09 12.98 -12.50
CA VAL A 213 -28.41 12.62 -12.02
C VAL A 213 -29.39 12.40 -13.20
N GLY A 214 -30.18 11.32 -13.14
CA GLY A 214 -31.26 11.06 -14.09
C GLY A 214 -30.84 10.46 -15.43
N GLN A 215 -29.61 9.90 -15.52
CA GLN A 215 -29.12 9.21 -16.73
C GLN A 215 -28.79 7.73 -16.47
N ASP A 216 -29.50 7.08 -15.54
CA ASP A 216 -29.18 5.73 -15.05
C ASP A 216 -29.05 4.71 -16.18
N VAL A 217 -29.96 4.74 -17.16
CA VAL A 217 -29.94 3.82 -18.31
C VAL A 217 -28.68 3.98 -19.15
N ALA A 218 -28.24 5.22 -19.37
CA ALA A 218 -27.02 5.50 -20.12
C ALA A 218 -25.77 5.06 -19.33
N LEU A 219 -25.73 5.30 -18.02
CA LEU A 219 -24.63 4.90 -17.14
C LEU A 219 -24.49 3.37 -17.07
N VAL A 220 -25.59 2.65 -16.95
CA VAL A 220 -25.60 1.18 -16.98
C VAL A 220 -25.07 0.67 -18.31
N ALA A 221 -25.48 1.24 -19.46
CA ALA A 221 -25.00 0.83 -20.77
C ALA A 221 -23.48 1.07 -20.95
N ILE A 222 -22.97 2.21 -20.47
CA ILE A 222 -21.53 2.52 -20.48
C ILE A 222 -20.77 1.51 -19.63
N ALA A 223 -21.19 1.27 -18.39
CA ALA A 223 -20.55 0.36 -17.47
C ALA A 223 -20.56 -1.09 -17.97
N GLN A 224 -21.67 -1.57 -18.55
CA GLN A 224 -21.74 -2.89 -19.17
C GLN A 224 -20.74 -3.03 -20.33
N ARG A 225 -20.60 -2.00 -21.16
CA ARG A 225 -19.64 -2.03 -22.28
C ARG A 225 -18.20 -2.07 -21.79
N LEU A 226 -17.88 -1.30 -20.76
CA LEU A 226 -16.53 -1.30 -20.16
C LEU A 226 -16.20 -2.63 -19.49
N ARG A 227 -17.16 -3.23 -18.77
CA ARG A 227 -17.03 -4.58 -18.22
C ARG A 227 -16.77 -5.62 -19.30
N ALA A 228 -17.54 -5.59 -20.39
CA ALA A 228 -17.37 -6.52 -21.53
C ALA A 228 -15.99 -6.34 -22.21
N ALA A 229 -15.48 -5.12 -22.29
CA ALA A 229 -14.15 -4.87 -22.85
C ALA A 229 -13.02 -5.49 -21.99
N LYS A 230 -13.14 -5.42 -20.66
CA LYS A 230 -12.14 -5.97 -19.73
C LYS A 230 -12.20 -7.52 -19.58
N THR A 231 -13.33 -8.13 -19.86
CA THR A 231 -13.44 -9.62 -19.85
C THR A 231 -12.87 -10.30 -21.09
N GLY A 232 -12.13 -9.55 -21.94
CA GLY A 232 -11.50 -10.11 -23.15
C GLY A 232 -12.44 -10.37 -24.31
N LEU A 233 -13.70 -9.89 -24.22
CA LEU A 233 -14.69 -10.00 -25.33
C LEU A 233 -14.46 -8.98 -26.45
N THR A 234 -13.43 -8.15 -26.33
CA THR A 234 -13.01 -7.18 -27.35
C THR A 234 -11.53 -7.35 -27.66
N SER A 235 -11.08 -6.93 -28.86
CA SER A 235 -9.68 -7.06 -29.26
C SER A 235 -8.74 -6.29 -28.33
N GLU A 236 -7.66 -6.90 -27.87
CA GLU A 236 -6.67 -6.35 -26.94
C GLU A 236 -6.05 -5.02 -27.39
N ASN A 237 -5.97 -4.77 -28.68
CA ASN A 237 -5.37 -3.58 -29.29
C ASN A 237 -6.42 -2.51 -29.69
N GLY A 238 -7.70 -2.70 -29.35
CA GLY A 238 -8.79 -1.79 -29.69
C GLY A 238 -9.17 -0.85 -28.53
N PRO A 239 -9.92 0.25 -28.81
CA PRO A 239 -10.46 1.08 -27.76
C PRO A 239 -11.45 0.27 -26.91
N GLN A 240 -11.42 0.45 -25.59
CA GLN A 240 -12.29 -0.26 -24.63
C GLN A 240 -13.78 0.02 -24.87
N GLY A 241 -14.09 1.16 -25.49
CA GLY A 241 -15.45 1.51 -25.93
C GLY A 241 -15.43 2.83 -26.69
N VAL A 242 -16.38 2.94 -27.61
CA VAL A 242 -16.69 4.20 -28.29
C VAL A 242 -18.14 4.54 -27.96
N PHE A 243 -18.35 5.72 -27.37
CA PHE A 243 -19.65 6.16 -26.89
C PHE A 243 -20.07 7.43 -27.61
N LEU A 244 -21.27 7.44 -28.18
CA LEU A 244 -21.90 8.62 -28.75
C LEU A 244 -23.02 9.08 -27.80
N LEU A 245 -22.83 10.23 -27.15
CA LEU A 245 -23.80 10.82 -26.26
C LEU A 245 -24.66 11.84 -27.04
N VAL A 246 -25.93 11.51 -27.28
CA VAL A 246 -26.88 12.34 -28.05
C VAL A 246 -28.01 12.80 -27.14
N GLY A 247 -28.40 14.08 -27.26
CA GLY A 247 -29.48 14.68 -26.50
C GLY A 247 -29.44 16.21 -26.51
N PRO A 248 -30.49 16.88 -26.00
CA PRO A 248 -30.56 18.35 -25.93
C PRO A 248 -29.46 18.93 -25.02
N SER A 249 -29.26 20.24 -25.04
CA SER A 249 -28.31 20.91 -24.18
C SER A 249 -28.74 20.80 -22.69
N GLY A 250 -27.76 20.67 -21.79
CA GLY A 250 -28.03 20.63 -20.34
C GLY A 250 -28.36 19.26 -19.73
N VAL A 251 -28.46 18.19 -20.52
CA VAL A 251 -28.83 16.84 -20.02
C VAL A 251 -27.64 16.03 -19.43
N GLY A 252 -26.49 16.66 -19.22
CA GLY A 252 -25.36 15.98 -18.54
C GLY A 252 -24.37 15.25 -19.47
N LYS A 253 -24.43 15.39 -20.81
CA LYS A 253 -23.53 14.70 -21.74
C LYS A 253 -22.03 14.93 -21.44
N THR A 254 -21.63 16.19 -21.31
CA THR A 254 -20.25 16.59 -20.99
C THR A 254 -19.87 16.12 -19.59
N GLU A 255 -20.78 16.26 -18.61
CA GLU A 255 -20.53 15.83 -17.25
C GLU A 255 -20.35 14.31 -17.17
N THR A 256 -21.13 13.53 -17.94
CA THR A 256 -20.95 12.08 -18.04
C THR A 256 -19.54 11.70 -18.56
N ALA A 257 -19.06 12.42 -19.58
CA ALA A 257 -17.74 12.18 -20.15
C ALA A 257 -16.62 12.56 -19.16
N LEU A 258 -16.77 13.69 -18.45
CA LEU A 258 -15.80 14.13 -17.44
C LEU A 258 -15.82 13.19 -16.23
N ALA A 259 -16.98 12.83 -15.71
CA ALA A 259 -17.09 11.89 -14.59
C ALA A 259 -16.51 10.51 -14.94
N LEU A 260 -16.70 10.03 -16.17
CA LEU A 260 -16.11 8.79 -16.64
C LEU A 260 -14.57 8.89 -16.75
N ALA A 261 -14.05 10.04 -17.19
CA ALA A 261 -12.61 10.26 -17.26
C ALA A 261 -11.97 10.33 -15.88
N ASP A 262 -12.61 11.02 -14.93
CA ASP A 262 -12.12 11.18 -13.55
C ASP A 262 -12.08 9.83 -12.82
N VAL A 263 -13.14 9.04 -12.87
CA VAL A 263 -13.18 7.69 -12.24
C VAL A 263 -12.13 6.74 -12.82
N ARG A 264 -11.63 7.00 -14.04
CA ARG A 264 -10.60 6.17 -14.68
C ARG A 264 -9.19 6.71 -14.58
N SER A 265 -9.02 7.97 -14.18
CA SER A 265 -7.72 8.61 -14.03
C SER A 265 -7.22 8.61 -12.58
N GLU A 266 -8.09 8.31 -11.60
CA GLU A 266 -7.73 8.00 -10.22
C GLU A 266 -7.28 6.52 -10.08
#